data_24fda54fedb07163cac7be739824eb36
#
_entry.id   24fda54fedb07163cac7be739824eb36
#
_cell.length_a   1.000
_cell.length_b   1.000
_cell.length_c   1.000
_cell.angle_alpha   90.00
_cell.angle_beta   90.00
_cell.angle_gamma   90.00
#
_symmetry.space_group_name_H-M   'P 1'
#
loop_
_entity.id
_entity.type
_entity.pdbx_description
1 polymer ?
#
loop_
_entity_poly.entity_id
_entity_poly.type
_entity_poly.pdbx_seq_one_letter_code
_entity_poly.pdbx_strand_id
1 'polypeptide(L)'
;MDDARPLISLDNALATVSTTRADGSIQTTVVHAGVVAHPVQGAEVAAFVARGGTYKIVHLRERPAATVLWRAGWAWVAVEGTAELCGPDDPLAGVDAEGARRLLREVSQAASVEHEDWDEFDRLAAAERRTVVLVTPRRLYRNP
;
A
#
# COMPACT_ATOMS: atom_id res chain seq x y z
N MET A 1 -10.70 -9.99 -0.44
CA MET A 1 -9.87 -9.30 -1.47
C MET A 1 -10.14 -9.74 -2.92
N ASP A 2 -10.89 -10.80 -3.10
CA ASP A 2 -11.18 -11.31 -4.45
C ASP A 2 -11.93 -10.31 -5.34
N ASP A 3 -12.80 -9.49 -4.76
CA ASP A 3 -13.53 -8.46 -5.51
C ASP A 3 -12.63 -7.31 -6.00
N ALA A 4 -11.51 -7.08 -5.34
CA ALA A 4 -10.56 -6.02 -5.72
C ALA A 4 -9.66 -6.43 -6.90
N ARG A 5 -9.29 -7.70 -6.99
CA ARG A 5 -8.32 -8.18 -7.99
C ARG A 5 -8.67 -7.84 -9.44
N PRO A 6 -9.94 -8.04 -9.90
CA PRO A 6 -10.30 -7.65 -11.26
C PRO A 6 -10.14 -6.15 -11.53
N LEU A 7 -10.47 -5.31 -10.54
CA LEU A 7 -10.37 -3.86 -10.68
C LEU A 7 -8.91 -3.38 -10.75
N ILE A 8 -8.04 -4.03 -9.98
CA ILE A 8 -6.60 -3.73 -10.00
C ILE A 8 -6.04 -3.90 -11.41
N SER A 9 -6.42 -4.97 -12.09
CA SER A 9 -5.95 -5.25 -13.46
C SER A 9 -6.51 -4.30 -14.50
N LEU A 10 -7.70 -3.76 -14.28
CA LEU A 10 -8.42 -2.96 -15.29
C LEU A 10 -7.98 -1.50 -15.36
N ASP A 11 -7.42 -0.94 -14.30
CA ASP A 11 -7.05 0.47 -14.25
C ASP A 11 -5.64 0.69 -13.68
N ASN A 12 -4.69 -0.12 -14.13
CA ASN A 12 -3.26 -0.01 -13.79
C ASN A 12 -3.00 0.03 -12.28
N ALA A 13 -3.82 -0.67 -11.50
CA ALA A 13 -3.75 -0.70 -10.05
C ALA A 13 -3.93 0.69 -9.39
N LEU A 14 -4.48 1.66 -10.08
CA LEU A 14 -4.76 2.96 -9.48
C LEU A 14 -5.83 2.85 -8.42
N ALA A 15 -5.56 3.45 -7.28
CA ALA A 15 -6.45 3.45 -6.13
C ALA A 15 -6.37 4.79 -5.43
N THR A 16 -7.42 5.15 -4.71
CA THR A 16 -7.34 6.24 -3.75
C THR A 16 -6.99 5.70 -2.38
N VAL A 17 -6.16 6.42 -1.65
CA VAL A 17 -5.90 6.14 -0.25
C VAL A 17 -6.28 7.36 0.59
N SER A 18 -7.06 7.12 1.64
CA SER A 18 -7.53 8.14 2.58
C SER A 18 -6.88 7.91 3.93
N THR A 19 -6.29 8.96 4.48
CA THR A 19 -5.66 8.98 5.80
C THR A 19 -6.19 10.14 6.60
N THR A 20 -5.98 10.13 7.92
CA THR A 20 -6.53 11.12 8.84
C THR A 20 -5.43 12.06 9.33
N ARG A 21 -5.67 13.36 9.22
CA ARG A 21 -4.82 14.40 9.82
C ARG A 21 -5.07 14.52 11.32
N ALA A 22 -4.15 15.20 12.02
CA ALA A 22 -4.24 15.40 13.45
C ALA A 22 -5.53 16.11 13.91
N ASP A 23 -6.09 16.99 13.06
CA ASP A 23 -7.33 17.70 13.34
C ASP A 23 -8.60 16.90 13.03
N GLY A 24 -8.45 15.64 12.60
CA GLY A 24 -9.56 14.77 12.23
C GLY A 24 -10.02 14.90 10.78
N SER A 25 -9.48 15.84 10.02
CA SER A 25 -9.79 15.95 8.59
C SER A 25 -9.11 14.84 7.80
N ILE A 26 -9.57 14.61 6.58
CA ILE A 26 -9.14 13.49 5.75
C ILE A 26 -8.34 14.02 4.56
N GLN A 27 -7.19 13.38 4.29
CA GLN A 27 -6.43 13.57 3.06
C GLN A 27 -6.62 12.35 2.16
N THR A 28 -6.92 12.59 0.89
CA THR A 28 -7.05 11.52 -0.10
C THR A 28 -6.09 11.77 -1.25
N THR A 29 -5.33 10.75 -1.61
CA THR A 29 -4.38 10.80 -2.74
C THR A 29 -4.55 9.57 -3.61
N VAL A 30 -3.97 9.59 -4.81
CA VAL A 30 -3.96 8.43 -5.72
C VAL A 30 -2.61 7.73 -5.60
N VAL A 31 -2.66 6.41 -5.53
CA VAL A 31 -1.48 5.55 -5.48
C VAL A 31 -1.69 4.36 -6.43
N HIS A 32 -0.62 3.64 -6.72
CA HIS A 32 -0.72 2.29 -7.28
C HIS A 32 -0.76 1.31 -6.10
N ALA A 33 -1.85 0.57 -5.98
CA ALA A 33 -2.04 -0.36 -4.88
C ALA A 33 -2.42 -1.76 -5.39
N GLY A 34 -1.90 -2.77 -4.74
CA GLY A 34 -2.19 -4.16 -5.05
C GLY A 34 -2.61 -4.94 -3.80
N VAL A 35 -2.69 -6.25 -3.96
CA VAL A 35 -2.99 -7.19 -2.89
C VAL A 35 -1.81 -8.15 -2.77
N VAL A 36 -1.27 -8.28 -1.57
CA VAL A 36 -0.17 -9.19 -1.25
C VAL A 36 -0.48 -9.97 0.02
N ALA A 37 0.25 -11.05 0.25
CA ALA A 37 0.23 -11.72 1.56
C ALA A 37 1.03 -10.88 2.56
N HIS A 38 0.50 -10.70 3.77
CA HIS A 38 1.24 -10.05 4.84
C HIS A 38 2.51 -10.88 5.13
N PRO A 39 3.71 -10.24 5.18
CA PRO A 39 4.98 -10.99 5.25
C PRO A 39 5.17 -11.80 6.53
N VAL A 40 4.43 -11.50 7.57
CA VAL A 40 4.50 -12.21 8.85
C VAL A 40 3.26 -13.05 9.10
N GLN A 41 2.07 -12.47 8.91
CA GLN A 41 0.79 -13.12 9.25
C GLN A 41 0.23 -13.98 8.13
N GLY A 42 0.66 -13.77 6.89
CA GLY A 42 0.26 -14.57 5.73
C GLY A 42 -1.08 -14.23 5.11
N ALA A 43 -1.97 -13.52 5.80
CA ALA A 43 -3.26 -13.13 5.28
C ALA A 43 -3.13 -12.03 4.21
N GLU A 44 -4.09 -11.97 3.28
CA GLU A 44 -4.09 -10.97 2.24
C GLU A 44 -4.34 -9.56 2.79
N VAL A 45 -3.54 -8.60 2.33
CA VAL A 45 -3.63 -7.19 2.71
C VAL A 45 -3.60 -6.32 1.45
N ALA A 46 -4.17 -5.13 1.53
CA ALA A 46 -3.95 -4.09 0.53
C ALA A 46 -2.56 -3.49 0.77
N ALA A 47 -1.84 -3.19 -0.30
CA ALA A 47 -0.48 -2.69 -0.17
C ALA A 47 -0.14 -1.67 -1.24
N PHE A 48 0.64 -0.66 -0.85
CA PHE A 48 1.18 0.32 -1.77
C PHE A 48 2.53 0.81 -1.26
N VAL A 49 3.25 1.53 -2.12
CA VAL A 49 4.55 2.12 -1.80
C VAL A 49 4.42 3.64 -1.80
N ALA A 50 5.02 4.28 -0.82
CA ALA A 50 5.10 5.73 -0.74
C ALA A 50 6.54 6.16 -0.46
N ARG A 51 6.94 7.35 -0.92
CA ARG A 51 8.23 7.93 -0.58
C ARG A 51 8.27 8.27 0.90
N GLY A 52 9.44 8.09 1.51
CA GLY A 52 9.64 8.48 2.91
C GLY A 52 9.39 9.96 3.12
N GLY A 53 8.77 10.31 4.24
CA GLY A 53 8.47 11.69 4.61
C GLY A 53 7.22 12.28 3.97
N THR A 54 6.48 11.54 3.15
CA THR A 54 5.20 12.04 2.62
C THR A 54 4.16 12.16 3.73
N TYR A 55 3.17 13.03 3.53
CA TYR A 55 2.14 13.27 4.55
C TYR A 55 1.38 11.99 4.92
N LYS A 56 1.07 11.13 3.95
CA LYS A 56 0.35 9.88 4.26
C LYS A 56 1.15 8.96 5.20
N ILE A 57 2.46 8.90 5.04
CA ILE A 57 3.33 8.12 5.95
C ILE A 57 3.30 8.73 7.35
N VAL A 58 3.41 10.05 7.46
CA VAL A 58 3.36 10.77 8.75
C VAL A 58 2.01 10.51 9.44
N HIS A 59 0.90 10.63 8.68
CA HIS A 59 -0.43 10.38 9.22
C HIS A 59 -0.58 8.95 9.75
N LEU A 60 -0.16 7.96 8.96
CA LEU A 60 -0.33 6.55 9.30
C LEU A 60 0.54 6.10 10.45
N ARG A 61 1.70 6.74 10.64
CA ARG A 61 2.57 6.46 11.80
C ARG A 61 1.86 6.80 13.11
N GLU A 62 1.09 7.87 13.14
CA GLU A 62 0.39 8.34 14.33
C GLU A 62 -1.05 7.84 14.43
N ARG A 63 -1.74 7.72 13.30
CA ARG A 63 -3.14 7.31 13.17
C ARG A 63 -3.25 6.27 12.06
N PRO A 64 -3.18 4.99 12.39
CA PRO A 64 -2.98 3.94 11.39
C PRO A 64 -4.24 3.53 10.62
N ALA A 65 -5.37 4.20 10.81
CA ALA A 65 -6.57 3.92 10.03
C ALA A 65 -6.41 4.41 8.60
N ALA A 66 -6.73 3.57 7.64
CA ALA A 66 -6.66 3.89 6.22
C ALA A 66 -7.80 3.24 5.44
N THR A 67 -8.20 3.89 4.35
CA THR A 67 -9.14 3.32 3.40
C THR A 67 -8.50 3.35 2.02
N VAL A 68 -8.50 2.21 1.34
CA VAL A 68 -8.02 2.06 -0.03
C VAL A 68 -9.21 1.70 -0.91
N LEU A 69 -9.39 2.44 -2.00
CA LEU A 69 -10.49 2.20 -2.93
C LEU A 69 -9.95 2.03 -4.34
N TRP A 70 -10.23 0.88 -4.95
CA TRP A 70 -10.00 0.64 -6.38
C TRP A 70 -11.28 0.88 -7.15
N ARG A 71 -11.16 1.42 -8.35
CA ARG A 71 -12.28 1.68 -9.24
C ARG A 71 -11.90 1.36 -10.69
N ALA A 72 -12.83 0.78 -11.42
CA ALA A 72 -12.75 0.64 -12.85
C ALA A 72 -14.14 0.96 -13.43
N GLY A 73 -14.26 2.08 -14.12
CA GLY A 73 -15.56 2.59 -14.52
C GLY A 73 -16.44 2.90 -13.32
N TRP A 74 -17.64 2.33 -13.29
CA TRP A 74 -18.57 2.48 -12.16
C TRP A 74 -18.34 1.44 -11.05
N ALA A 75 -17.64 0.35 -11.35
CA ALA A 75 -17.35 -0.68 -10.35
C ALA A 75 -16.27 -0.21 -9.39
N TRP A 76 -16.46 -0.42 -8.09
CA TRP A 76 -15.46 -0.07 -7.09
C TRP A 76 -15.50 -1.01 -5.89
N VAL A 77 -14.38 -1.14 -5.23
CA VAL A 77 -14.22 -1.89 -3.98
C VAL A 77 -13.39 -1.04 -3.02
N ALA A 78 -13.85 -0.92 -1.79
CA ALA A 78 -13.13 -0.22 -0.72
C ALA A 78 -12.71 -1.19 0.38
N VAL A 79 -11.50 -0.99 0.87
CA VAL A 79 -10.94 -1.72 2.01
C VAL A 79 -10.61 -0.71 3.09
N GLU A 80 -11.31 -0.80 4.22
CA GLU A 80 -10.98 -0.04 5.43
C GLU A 80 -10.17 -0.93 6.35
N GLY A 81 -9.11 -0.42 6.90
CA GLY A 81 -8.29 -1.23 7.77
C GLY A 81 -7.25 -0.47 8.57
N THR A 82 -6.35 -1.23 9.15
CA THR A 82 -5.24 -0.73 9.96
C THR A 82 -3.95 -0.89 9.18
N ALA A 83 -3.21 0.21 9.04
CA ALA A 83 -1.95 0.25 8.30
C ALA A 83 -0.77 -0.09 9.20
N GLU A 84 0.18 -0.83 8.61
CA GLU A 84 1.52 -1.02 9.13
C GLU A 84 2.52 -0.53 8.10
N LEU A 85 3.63 0.03 8.56
CA LEU A 85 4.68 0.56 7.70
C LEU A 85 5.87 -0.39 7.70
N CYS A 86 6.52 -0.53 6.55
CA CYS A 86 7.76 -1.27 6.42
C CYS A 86 8.71 -0.50 5.51
N GLY A 87 9.64 0.20 6.12
CA GLY A 87 10.61 1.04 5.41
C GLY A 87 11.79 1.40 6.30
N PRO A 88 12.75 2.18 5.76
CA PRO A 88 13.99 2.49 6.49
C PRO A 88 13.76 3.22 7.81
N ASP A 89 12.72 4.04 7.89
CA ASP A 89 12.40 4.80 9.12
C ASP A 89 11.39 4.08 10.01
N ASP A 90 10.72 3.08 9.49
CA ASP A 90 9.64 2.37 10.15
C ASP A 90 9.84 0.86 9.92
N PRO A 91 10.77 0.23 10.63
CA PRO A 91 10.98 -1.21 10.48
C PRO A 91 9.76 -1.99 10.98
N LEU A 92 9.38 -3.02 10.22
CA LEU A 92 8.30 -3.92 10.62
C LEU A 92 8.88 -5.10 11.39
N ALA A 93 8.34 -5.37 12.58
CA ALA A 93 8.75 -6.50 13.39
C ALA A 93 8.59 -7.82 12.63
N GLY A 94 9.63 -8.67 12.66
CA GLY A 94 9.63 -9.94 11.94
C GLY A 94 10.08 -9.86 10.49
N VAL A 95 10.46 -8.68 10.00
CA VAL A 95 10.95 -8.46 8.64
C VAL A 95 12.34 -7.83 8.72
N ASP A 96 13.36 -8.54 8.24
CA ASP A 96 14.73 -8.02 8.18
C ASP A 96 14.92 -7.13 6.92
N ALA A 97 16.12 -6.57 6.75
CA ALA A 97 16.42 -5.68 5.63
C ALA A 97 16.23 -6.36 4.26
N GLU A 98 16.62 -7.62 4.14
CA GLU A 98 16.43 -8.41 2.94
C GLU A 98 14.95 -8.67 2.66
N GLY A 99 14.19 -9.03 3.71
CA GLY A 99 12.75 -9.22 3.62
C GLY A 99 12.02 -7.94 3.24
N ALA A 100 12.43 -6.81 3.77
CA ALA A 100 11.86 -5.50 3.41
C ALA A 100 12.09 -5.17 1.93
N ARG A 101 13.27 -5.46 1.40
CA ARG A 101 13.59 -5.25 -0.01
C ARG A 101 12.75 -6.15 -0.92
N ARG A 102 12.60 -7.43 -0.56
CA ARG A 102 11.73 -8.35 -1.31
C ARG A 102 10.28 -7.91 -1.27
N LEU A 103 9.79 -7.47 -0.12
CA LEU A 103 8.43 -6.98 0.04
C LEU A 103 8.16 -5.75 -0.85
N LEU A 104 9.11 -4.84 -0.92
CA LEU A 104 8.98 -3.64 -1.75
C LEU A 104 8.84 -4.00 -3.23
N ARG A 105 9.65 -4.94 -3.72
CA ARG A 105 9.54 -5.46 -5.08
C ARG A 105 8.20 -6.16 -5.32
N GLU A 106 7.78 -7.01 -4.39
CA GLU A 106 6.53 -7.75 -4.47
C GLU A 106 5.33 -6.82 -4.54
N VAL A 107 5.28 -5.80 -3.68
CA VAL A 107 4.20 -4.81 -3.68
C VAL A 107 4.20 -4.01 -4.98
N SER A 108 5.36 -3.62 -5.47
CA SER A 108 5.45 -2.89 -6.76
C SER A 108 4.93 -3.74 -7.92
N GLN A 109 5.24 -5.03 -7.95
CA GLN A 109 4.72 -5.95 -8.97
C GLN A 109 3.21 -6.12 -8.86
N ALA A 110 2.70 -6.32 -7.64
CA ALA A 110 1.26 -6.45 -7.38
C ALA A 110 0.49 -5.18 -7.74
N ALA A 111 1.14 -4.03 -7.66
CA ALA A 111 0.59 -2.73 -8.03
C ALA A 111 0.82 -2.39 -9.51
N SER A 112 1.09 -3.39 -10.35
CA SER A 112 1.30 -3.27 -11.80
C SER A 112 2.45 -2.33 -12.19
N VAL A 113 3.41 -2.16 -11.31
CA VAL A 113 4.62 -1.39 -11.60
C VAL A 113 5.72 -2.36 -12.02
N GLU A 114 6.02 -2.39 -13.30
CA GLU A 114 7.07 -3.25 -13.85
C GLU A 114 8.40 -2.51 -13.89
N HIS A 115 9.49 -3.24 -13.59
CA HIS A 115 10.84 -2.75 -13.71
C HIS A 115 11.70 -3.74 -14.47
N GLU A 116 12.47 -3.25 -15.44
CA GLU A 116 13.41 -4.06 -16.19
C GLU A 116 14.71 -4.29 -15.42
N ASP A 117 15.09 -3.34 -14.57
CA ASP A 117 16.31 -3.38 -13.77
C ASP A 117 15.98 -3.24 -12.28
N TRP A 118 15.92 -4.40 -11.59
CA TRP A 118 15.62 -4.43 -10.16
C TRP A 118 16.74 -3.86 -9.28
N ASP A 119 17.99 -3.88 -9.75
CA ASP A 119 19.09 -3.26 -9.00
C ASP A 119 18.96 -1.74 -9.02
N GLU A 120 18.58 -1.15 -10.14
CA GLU A 120 18.27 0.28 -10.22
C GLU A 120 17.05 0.64 -9.37
N PHE A 121 16.01 -0.18 -9.42
CA PHE A 121 14.83 -0.03 -8.57
C PHE A 121 15.23 0.04 -7.09
N ASP A 122 16.06 -0.89 -6.63
CA ASP A 122 16.51 -0.93 -5.24
C ASP A 122 17.29 0.33 -4.85
N ARG A 123 18.14 0.85 -5.74
CA ARG A 123 18.89 2.09 -5.49
C ARG A 123 17.99 3.30 -5.38
N LEU A 124 17.02 3.44 -6.28
CA LEU A 124 16.04 4.52 -6.25
C LEU A 124 15.15 4.43 -5.02
N ALA A 125 14.72 3.23 -4.67
CA ALA A 125 13.91 2.99 -3.50
C ALA A 125 14.64 3.39 -2.21
N ALA A 126 15.93 3.08 -2.11
CA ALA A 126 16.76 3.47 -0.98
C ALA A 126 16.96 4.99 -0.93
N ALA A 127 17.25 5.62 -2.07
CA ALA A 127 17.46 7.06 -2.16
C ALA A 127 16.20 7.85 -1.80
N GLU A 128 15.03 7.38 -2.22
CA GLU A 128 13.74 7.99 -1.93
C GLU A 128 13.14 7.54 -0.60
N ARG A 129 13.80 6.63 0.09
CA ARG A 129 13.35 6.05 1.36
C ARG A 129 11.95 5.47 1.24
N ARG A 130 11.69 4.77 0.15
CA ARG A 130 10.38 4.18 -0.14
C ARG A 130 9.97 3.23 0.96
N THR A 131 8.71 3.36 1.36
CA THR A 131 8.11 2.63 2.46
C THR A 131 6.90 1.88 1.94
N VAL A 132 6.82 0.59 2.27
CA VAL A 132 5.62 -0.20 2.01
C VAL A 132 4.59 0.11 3.09
N VAL A 133 3.35 0.32 2.67
CA VAL A 133 2.20 0.41 3.55
C VAL A 133 1.34 -0.83 3.34
N LEU A 134 1.08 -1.55 4.42
CA LEU A 134 0.24 -2.74 4.44
C LEU A 134 -1.05 -2.41 5.19
N VAL A 135 -2.19 -2.54 4.54
CA VAL A 135 -3.48 -2.27 5.17
C VAL A 135 -4.21 -3.58 5.40
N THR A 136 -4.28 -3.99 6.67
CA THR A 136 -5.01 -5.20 7.07
C THR A 136 -6.50 -4.90 7.09
N PRO A 137 -7.32 -5.61 6.28
CA PRO A 137 -8.74 -5.32 6.18
C PRO A 137 -9.48 -5.55 7.49
N ARG A 138 -10.28 -4.56 7.86
CA ARG A 138 -11.29 -4.67 8.92
C ARG A 138 -12.68 -4.73 8.31
N ARG A 139 -12.88 -4.06 7.20
CA ARG A 139 -14.16 -3.99 6.49
C ARG A 139 -13.88 -3.87 5.00
N LEU A 140 -14.61 -4.66 4.23
CA LEU A 140 -14.55 -4.61 2.77
C LEU A 140 -15.97 -4.39 2.25
N TYR A 141 -16.15 -3.41 1.36
CA TYR A 141 -17.45 -3.13 0.77
C TYR A 141 -17.28 -2.67 -0.68
N ARG A 142 -18.33 -2.84 -1.45
CA ARG A 142 -18.34 -2.54 -2.89
C ARG A 142 -19.73 -2.05 -3.31
N ASN A 143 -19.82 -1.46 -4.51
CA ASN A 143 -21.13 -1.17 -5.07
C ASN A 143 -21.82 -2.47 -5.53
N PRO A 144 -23.15 -2.49 -5.55
CA PRO A 144 -23.92 -3.65 -5.98
C PRO A 144 -23.71 -4.02 -7.45
#